data_65c9f7a1c3c7eb50991f7b70b55b934a
#
_entry.id   65c9f7a1c3c7eb50991f7b70b55b934a
#
_cell.length_a   1.000
_cell.length_b   1.000
_cell.length_c   1.000
_cell.angle_alpha   90.00
_cell.angle_beta   90.00
_cell.angle_gamma   90.00
#
_symmetry.space_group_name_H-M   'P 1'
#
loop_
_entity.id
_entity.type
_entity.pdbx_description
1 polymer ?
#
loop_
_entity_poly.entity_id
_entity_poly.type
_entity_poly.pdbx_seq_one_letter_code
_entity_poly.pdbx_strand_id
1 'polypeptide(L)'
;YYKMYNEFYINHTDEVFNNMEDEINAVARMDYWLKNEAVRCVFESDGDLSDAQVGAAMQHMRRMKDDFDIIDSILIINRKANRVVATNGKASADRYFNDIYKYKEYDAAYFDSLRYPVDTTVKLPPTAVVGNDTAQRYVLPVVKMASHSENPNSLLIFNISLEKLMKAHATSKYTANTSFWFVNKKDKKFYFAGGDYISIDEKILDKITLEKQMQNYSDDSGRKYCVLTKSVSPSLMDYAYFVFIPIKDIDKTVSGVTFKIVILSVIIYLAFVLVVLLIATDMGGSIAELVKPLNFTEQVEMSEIFKVTGKISKEFSKILEENSSMNKEKMITDVINN
;
A
#
# COMPACT_ATOMS: atom_id res chain seq x y z
N TYR A 1 -12.73 -14.34 9.87
CA TYR A 1 -12.27 -14.13 8.49
C TYR A 1 -12.29 -12.63 8.11
N TYR A 2 -13.40 -11.90 8.24
CA TYR A 2 -13.47 -10.47 7.92
C TYR A 2 -12.44 -9.64 8.69
N LYS A 3 -12.21 -9.91 9.98
CA LYS A 3 -11.22 -9.20 10.80
C LYS A 3 -9.80 -9.42 10.26
N MET A 4 -9.43 -10.65 9.95
CA MET A 4 -8.12 -11.01 9.39
C MET A 4 -7.90 -10.38 8.00
N TYR A 5 -8.96 -10.28 7.19
CA TYR A 5 -8.91 -9.65 5.88
C TYR A 5 -8.74 -8.13 5.97
N ASN A 6 -9.45 -7.51 6.90
CA ASN A 6 -9.29 -6.08 7.18
C ASN A 6 -7.86 -5.75 7.63
N GLU A 7 -7.30 -6.56 8.53
CA GLU A 7 -5.92 -6.42 8.98
C GLU A 7 -4.93 -6.61 7.82
N PHE A 8 -5.18 -7.55 6.90
CA PHE A 8 -4.36 -7.75 5.72
C PHE A 8 -4.36 -6.52 4.80
N TYR A 9 -5.53 -5.96 4.47
CA TYR A 9 -5.63 -4.78 3.62
C TYR A 9 -5.02 -3.54 4.28
N ILE A 10 -5.24 -3.35 5.58
CA ILE A 10 -4.63 -2.27 6.34
C ILE A 10 -3.10 -2.37 6.28
N ASN A 11 -2.54 -3.53 6.62
CA ASN A 11 -1.10 -3.74 6.64
C ASN A 11 -0.47 -3.58 5.26
N HIS A 12 -1.10 -4.13 4.21
CA HIS A 12 -0.60 -4.00 2.85
C HIS A 12 -0.67 -2.54 2.35
N THR A 13 -1.76 -1.84 2.65
CA THR A 13 -1.91 -0.42 2.28
C THR A 13 -0.91 0.45 3.05
N ASP A 14 -0.67 0.15 4.32
CA ASP A 14 0.34 0.83 5.14
C ASP A 14 1.76 0.60 4.58
N GLU A 15 2.06 -0.61 4.11
CA GLU A 15 3.34 -0.92 3.46
C GLU A 15 3.51 -0.10 2.17
N VAL A 16 2.48 -0.05 1.31
CA VAL A 16 2.51 0.77 0.09
C VAL A 16 2.76 2.24 0.43
N PHE A 17 2.05 2.79 1.41
CA PHE A 17 2.22 4.19 1.80
C PHE A 17 3.58 4.46 2.44
N ASN A 18 4.12 3.55 3.23
CA ASN A 18 5.44 3.70 3.81
C ASN A 18 6.51 3.71 2.70
N ASN A 19 6.43 2.78 1.75
CA ASN A 19 7.35 2.73 0.61
C ASN A 19 7.28 4.00 -0.24
N MET A 20 6.07 4.54 -0.49
CA MET A 20 5.90 5.82 -1.18
C MET A 20 6.55 6.98 -0.40
N GLU A 21 6.33 7.06 0.91
CA GLU A 21 6.96 8.09 1.75
C GLU A 21 8.48 7.95 1.80
N ASP A 22 9.01 6.75 1.84
CA ASP A 22 10.45 6.49 1.82
C ASP A 22 11.08 6.96 0.51
N GLU A 23 10.41 6.74 -0.62
CA GLU A 23 10.87 7.20 -1.93
C GLU A 23 10.79 8.73 -2.06
N ILE A 24 9.69 9.36 -1.60
CA ILE A 24 9.58 10.81 -1.51
C ILE A 24 10.69 11.38 -0.61
N ASN A 25 10.96 10.73 0.52
CA ASN A 25 12.02 11.14 1.43
C ASN A 25 13.42 10.94 0.83
N ALA A 26 13.62 9.91 0.01
CA ALA A 26 14.87 9.70 -0.73
C ALA A 26 15.13 10.89 -1.68
N VAL A 27 14.12 11.31 -2.45
CA VAL A 27 14.22 12.52 -3.29
C VAL A 27 14.49 13.76 -2.43
N ALA A 28 13.78 13.88 -1.30
CA ALA A 28 13.96 15.02 -0.39
C ALA A 28 15.37 15.10 0.24
N ARG A 29 16.05 13.96 0.42
CA ARG A 29 17.42 13.90 1.00
C ARG A 29 18.53 14.01 -0.04
N MET A 30 18.21 14.07 -1.33
CA MET A 30 19.23 14.18 -2.37
C MET A 30 20.00 15.51 -2.27
N ASP A 31 21.24 15.47 -1.81
CA ASP A 31 22.11 16.65 -1.71
C ASP A 31 23.23 16.66 -2.76
N TYR A 32 23.47 15.54 -3.45
CA TYR A 32 24.56 15.39 -4.41
C TYR A 32 24.39 16.25 -5.68
N TRP A 33 23.18 16.75 -5.97
CA TRP A 33 22.90 17.58 -7.12
C TRP A 33 23.67 18.94 -7.04
N LEU A 34 23.88 19.51 -5.84
CA LEU A 34 24.70 20.68 -5.62
C LEU A 34 26.19 20.44 -5.87
N LYS A 35 26.63 19.19 -5.85
CA LYS A 35 28.00 18.84 -6.20
C LYS A 35 28.26 18.99 -7.69
N ASN A 36 27.22 19.02 -8.51
CA ASN A 36 27.38 19.28 -9.94
C ASN A 36 27.56 20.78 -10.19
N GLU A 37 28.71 21.14 -10.76
CA GLU A 37 29.09 22.52 -11.01
C GLU A 37 28.09 23.26 -11.91
N ALA A 38 27.56 22.62 -12.93
CA ALA A 38 26.59 23.25 -13.84
C ALA A 38 25.28 23.62 -13.14
N VAL A 39 24.76 22.71 -12.28
CA VAL A 39 23.54 22.97 -11.49
C VAL A 39 23.80 24.03 -10.45
N ARG A 40 24.92 23.94 -9.74
CA ARG A 40 25.34 24.91 -8.74
C ARG A 40 25.50 26.30 -9.35
N CYS A 41 26.11 26.39 -10.53
CA CYS A 41 26.29 27.65 -11.24
C CYS A 41 24.94 28.35 -11.52
N VAL A 42 23.92 27.61 -11.96
CA VAL A 42 22.57 28.15 -12.18
C VAL A 42 21.90 28.55 -10.86
N PHE A 43 22.10 27.76 -9.83
CA PHE A 43 21.50 27.99 -8.52
C PHE A 43 22.10 29.22 -7.81
N GLU A 44 23.41 29.44 -7.91
CA GLU A 44 24.15 30.48 -7.21
C GLU A 44 24.35 31.77 -8.04
N SER A 45 24.03 31.74 -9.32
CA SER A 45 24.28 32.89 -10.20
C SER A 45 23.50 34.15 -9.80
N ASP A 46 24.22 35.25 -9.72
CA ASP A 46 23.64 36.59 -9.51
C ASP A 46 23.42 37.37 -10.81
N GLY A 47 23.83 36.80 -11.95
CA GLY A 47 23.83 37.49 -13.24
C GLY A 47 23.38 36.65 -14.42
N ASP A 48 23.68 37.11 -15.62
CA ASP A 48 23.34 36.39 -16.83
C ASP A 48 24.20 35.12 -17.02
N LEU A 49 23.51 34.03 -17.18
CA LEU A 49 24.10 32.75 -17.50
C LEU A 49 24.18 32.59 -19.02
N SER A 50 25.29 32.04 -19.51
CA SER A 50 25.41 31.67 -20.91
C SER A 50 24.45 30.49 -21.23
N ASP A 51 24.04 30.42 -22.50
CA ASP A 51 23.21 29.30 -22.96
C ASP A 51 23.89 27.94 -22.76
N ALA A 52 25.23 27.90 -22.83
CA ALA A 52 26.00 26.70 -22.58
C ALA A 52 25.90 26.21 -21.10
N GLN A 53 26.00 27.12 -20.14
CA GLN A 53 25.86 26.83 -18.71
C GLN A 53 24.44 26.32 -18.38
N VAL A 54 23.42 27.04 -18.89
CA VAL A 54 22.03 26.65 -18.74
C VAL A 54 21.77 25.27 -19.37
N GLY A 55 22.30 25.04 -20.58
CA GLY A 55 22.18 23.77 -21.29
C GLY A 55 22.81 22.60 -20.53
N ALA A 56 24.00 22.82 -19.95
CA ALA A 56 24.69 21.83 -19.14
C ALA A 56 23.88 21.47 -17.86
N ALA A 57 23.34 22.45 -17.18
CA ALA A 57 22.48 22.25 -16.01
C ALA A 57 21.20 21.47 -16.37
N MET A 58 20.53 21.87 -17.45
CA MET A 58 19.32 21.19 -17.94
C MET A 58 19.62 19.72 -18.29
N GLN A 59 20.74 19.44 -18.94
CA GLN A 59 21.15 18.08 -19.29
C GLN A 59 21.39 17.24 -18.03
N HIS A 60 22.02 17.81 -17.02
CA HIS A 60 22.25 17.11 -15.76
C HIS A 60 20.92 16.83 -15.02
N MET A 61 20.05 17.82 -14.92
CA MET A 61 18.72 17.62 -14.32
C MET A 61 17.87 16.58 -15.05
N ARG A 62 17.99 16.49 -16.40
CA ARG A 62 17.31 15.43 -17.16
C ARG A 62 17.85 14.06 -16.82
N ARG A 63 19.18 13.87 -16.72
CA ARG A 63 19.76 12.60 -16.27
C ARG A 63 19.28 12.21 -14.87
N MET A 64 19.27 13.16 -13.93
CA MET A 64 18.75 12.92 -12.59
C MET A 64 17.27 12.53 -12.61
N LYS A 65 16.46 13.16 -13.47
CA LYS A 65 15.07 12.76 -13.65
C LYS A 65 14.95 11.33 -14.19
N ASP A 66 15.83 10.96 -15.12
CA ASP A 66 15.83 9.62 -15.73
C ASP A 66 16.30 8.54 -14.74
N ASP A 67 17.16 8.89 -13.76
CA ASP A 67 17.58 8.01 -12.67
C ASP A 67 16.49 7.75 -11.63
N PHE A 68 15.45 8.60 -11.57
CA PHE A 68 14.34 8.52 -10.62
C PHE A 68 13.01 8.60 -11.37
N ASP A 69 12.45 7.46 -11.71
CA ASP A 69 11.23 7.35 -12.50
C ASP A 69 10.04 8.14 -11.96
N ILE A 70 9.96 8.33 -10.62
CA ILE A 70 8.87 9.07 -10.00
C ILE A 70 8.93 10.57 -10.25
N ILE A 71 10.07 11.13 -10.68
CA ILE A 71 10.21 12.57 -10.91
C ILE A 71 9.54 12.94 -12.23
N ASP A 72 8.59 13.88 -12.19
CA ASP A 72 7.99 14.48 -13.38
C ASP A 72 8.90 15.54 -13.98
N SER A 73 9.36 16.48 -13.15
CA SER A 73 10.25 17.55 -13.55
C SER A 73 11.11 18.05 -12.39
N ILE A 74 12.27 18.61 -12.73
CA ILE A 74 13.17 19.30 -11.80
C ILE A 74 13.30 20.72 -12.29
N LEU A 75 13.20 21.70 -11.38
CA LEU A 75 13.37 23.11 -11.72
C LEU A 75 14.17 23.85 -10.66
N ILE A 76 14.96 24.80 -11.12
CA ILE A 76 15.66 25.79 -10.30
C ILE A 76 15.00 27.12 -10.53
N ILE A 77 14.54 27.76 -9.47
CA ILE A 77 14.06 29.15 -9.49
C ILE A 77 15.15 30.01 -8.93
N ASN A 78 15.74 30.84 -9.75
CA ASN A 78 16.63 31.90 -9.31
C ASN A 78 15.83 33.22 -9.24
N ARG A 79 15.44 33.60 -8.04
CA ARG A 79 14.59 34.78 -7.79
C ARG A 79 15.30 36.08 -8.13
N LYS A 80 16.60 36.18 -7.83
CA LYS A 80 17.37 37.39 -8.08
C LYS A 80 17.48 37.69 -9.57
N ALA A 81 17.66 36.64 -10.37
CA ALA A 81 17.70 36.75 -11.82
C ALA A 81 16.31 36.70 -12.49
N ASN A 82 15.24 36.52 -11.71
CA ASN A 82 13.89 36.27 -12.21
C ASN A 82 13.85 35.18 -13.30
N ARG A 83 14.53 34.07 -13.07
CA ARG A 83 14.75 33.03 -14.05
C ARG A 83 14.39 31.62 -13.48
N VAL A 84 13.73 30.84 -14.31
CA VAL A 84 13.54 29.43 -14.08
C VAL A 84 14.32 28.63 -15.12
N VAL A 85 15.09 27.65 -14.64
CA VAL A 85 15.77 26.66 -15.48
C VAL A 85 15.25 25.28 -15.04
N ALA A 86 14.69 24.51 -15.96
CA ALA A 86 14.02 23.27 -15.66
C ALA A 86 14.33 22.18 -16.71
N THR A 87 14.01 20.94 -16.39
CA THR A 87 14.17 19.80 -17.30
C THR A 87 13.41 19.97 -18.62
N ASN A 88 12.33 20.77 -18.63
CA ASN A 88 11.44 20.99 -19.77
C ASN A 88 11.58 22.37 -20.42
N GLY A 89 12.46 23.24 -19.92
CA GLY A 89 12.71 24.54 -20.55
C GLY A 89 13.36 25.56 -19.63
N LYS A 90 13.55 26.75 -20.19
CA LYS A 90 14.03 27.95 -19.45
C LYS A 90 13.17 29.15 -19.82
N ALA A 91 12.85 29.99 -18.85
CA ALA A 91 12.12 31.25 -19.06
C ALA A 91 12.27 32.20 -17.84
N SER A 92 11.72 33.41 -17.90
CA SER A 92 11.41 34.17 -16.69
C SER A 92 10.37 33.42 -15.85
N ALA A 93 10.33 33.66 -14.54
CA ALA A 93 9.41 32.96 -13.64
C ALA A 93 7.95 33.09 -14.08
N ASP A 94 7.50 34.30 -14.40
CA ASP A 94 6.12 34.54 -14.86
C ASP A 94 5.78 33.73 -16.11
N ARG A 95 6.66 33.78 -17.13
CA ARG A 95 6.44 33.01 -18.36
C ARG A 95 6.49 31.54 -18.14
N TYR A 96 7.37 31.06 -17.27
CA TYR A 96 7.49 29.64 -17.00
C TYR A 96 6.20 29.09 -16.38
N PHE A 97 5.69 29.71 -15.33
CA PHE A 97 4.51 29.28 -14.62
C PHE A 97 3.19 29.57 -15.34
N ASN A 98 3.17 30.55 -16.24
CA ASN A 98 1.96 30.84 -17.02
C ASN A 98 1.87 30.08 -18.34
N ASP A 99 3.00 29.77 -18.99
CA ASP A 99 2.99 29.24 -20.36
C ASP A 99 3.58 27.82 -20.47
N ILE A 100 4.62 27.49 -19.68
CA ILE A 100 5.38 26.24 -19.87
C ILE A 100 4.94 25.16 -18.90
N TYR A 101 4.75 25.50 -17.63
CA TYR A 101 4.41 24.55 -16.59
C TYR A 101 3.52 25.21 -15.55
N LYS A 102 2.21 25.08 -15.76
CA LYS A 102 1.20 25.76 -14.95
C LYS A 102 0.79 24.88 -13.78
N TYR A 103 1.07 25.35 -12.58
CA TYR A 103 0.44 24.77 -11.39
C TYR A 103 -0.92 25.42 -11.18
N LYS A 104 -1.86 24.63 -10.67
CA LYS A 104 -3.20 25.13 -10.36
C LYS A 104 -3.22 26.00 -9.10
N GLU A 105 -2.44 25.58 -8.08
CA GLU A 105 -2.42 26.19 -6.75
C GLU A 105 -1.18 27.06 -6.48
N TYR A 106 -0.16 27.01 -7.34
CA TYR A 106 1.11 27.72 -7.14
C TYR A 106 1.49 28.55 -8.36
N ASP A 107 1.75 29.81 -8.17
CA ASP A 107 2.23 30.72 -9.20
C ASP A 107 3.63 31.22 -8.89
N ALA A 108 4.15 32.12 -9.75
CA ALA A 108 5.45 32.72 -9.54
C ALA A 108 5.52 33.49 -8.21
N ALA A 109 4.47 34.22 -7.85
CA ALA A 109 4.39 35.01 -6.63
C ALA A 109 4.39 34.10 -5.39
N TYR A 110 3.72 32.96 -5.44
CA TYR A 110 3.75 31.97 -4.38
C TYR A 110 5.18 31.51 -4.11
N PHE A 111 5.91 31.04 -5.15
CA PHE A 111 7.28 30.59 -4.98
C PHE A 111 8.24 31.74 -4.58
N ASP A 112 7.98 32.96 -5.03
CA ASP A 112 8.75 34.13 -4.59
C ASP A 112 8.52 34.46 -3.12
N SER A 113 7.32 34.20 -2.60
CA SER A 113 6.96 34.45 -1.19
C SER A 113 7.53 33.45 -0.22
N LEU A 114 7.93 32.24 -0.67
CA LEU A 114 8.44 31.18 0.21
C LEU A 114 9.70 31.65 0.93
N ARG A 115 9.69 31.55 2.26
CA ARG A 115 10.82 31.84 3.13
C ARG A 115 10.95 30.73 4.13
N TYR A 116 11.94 29.91 3.93
CA TYR A 116 12.28 28.83 4.85
C TYR A 116 13.72 28.97 5.35
N PRO A 117 14.03 28.46 6.53
CA PRO A 117 15.43 28.37 6.97
C PRO A 117 16.27 27.62 5.94
N VAL A 118 17.53 27.97 5.87
CA VAL A 118 18.52 27.25 5.08
C VAL A 118 18.53 25.78 5.49
N ASP A 119 18.78 24.85 4.56
CA ASP A 119 18.71 23.40 4.73
C ASP A 119 17.30 22.82 4.94
N THR A 120 16.29 23.61 4.77
CA THR A 120 14.93 23.10 4.90
C THR A 120 14.48 22.44 3.59
N THR A 121 13.99 21.22 3.71
CA THR A 121 13.23 20.56 2.65
C THR A 121 11.75 20.62 3.01
N VAL A 122 10.95 21.19 2.13
CA VAL A 122 9.51 21.32 2.32
C VAL A 122 8.80 20.54 1.23
N LYS A 123 7.90 19.68 1.63
CA LYS A 123 6.99 19.02 0.69
C LYS A 123 5.72 19.86 0.64
N LEU A 124 5.39 20.44 -0.48
CA LEU A 124 4.14 21.19 -0.65
C LEU A 124 2.97 20.24 -0.86
N PRO A 125 1.75 20.65 -0.52
CA PRO A 125 0.57 19.87 -0.86
C PRO A 125 0.51 19.51 -2.35
N PRO A 126 -0.08 18.36 -2.69
CA PRO A 126 -0.27 17.98 -4.09
C PRO A 126 -1.01 19.04 -4.88
N THR A 127 -0.69 19.16 -6.16
CA THR A 127 -1.29 20.13 -7.07
C THR A 127 -1.47 19.54 -8.47
N ALA A 128 -2.44 20.07 -9.21
CA ALA A 128 -2.54 19.77 -10.61
C ALA A 128 -1.56 20.65 -11.40
N VAL A 129 -0.92 20.07 -12.40
CA VAL A 129 -0.06 20.77 -13.34
C VAL A 129 -0.48 20.50 -14.79
N VAL A 130 -0.31 21.50 -15.63
CA VAL A 130 -0.48 21.38 -17.07
C VAL A 130 0.82 21.83 -17.73
N GLY A 131 1.46 20.91 -18.43
CA GLY A 131 2.66 21.18 -19.23
C GLY A 131 2.33 21.58 -20.67
N ASN A 132 3.34 21.68 -21.50
CA ASN A 132 3.20 21.99 -22.93
C ASN A 132 2.34 20.96 -23.72
N ASP A 133 2.20 19.74 -23.20
CA ASP A 133 1.40 18.66 -23.77
C ASP A 133 -0.11 18.78 -23.47
N THR A 134 -0.50 19.84 -22.75
CA THR A 134 -1.88 20.12 -22.32
C THR A 134 -2.51 19.04 -21.43
N ALA A 135 -1.83 17.93 -21.17
CA ALA A 135 -2.29 16.89 -20.28
C ALA A 135 -2.20 17.34 -18.82
N GLN A 136 -3.30 17.25 -18.11
CA GLN A 136 -3.32 17.51 -16.68
C GLN A 136 -2.68 16.34 -15.93
N ARG A 137 -1.72 16.64 -15.07
CA ARG A 137 -1.03 15.66 -14.20
C ARG A 137 -1.10 16.15 -12.76
N TYR A 138 -0.93 15.22 -11.82
CA TYR A 138 -0.88 15.57 -10.41
C TYR A 138 0.53 15.32 -9.88
N VAL A 139 1.07 16.31 -9.21
CA VAL A 139 2.43 16.29 -8.67
C VAL A 139 2.46 16.72 -7.21
N LEU A 140 3.44 16.19 -6.48
CA LEU A 140 3.81 16.63 -5.14
C LEU A 140 5.15 17.38 -5.25
N PRO A 141 5.16 18.73 -5.09
CA PRO A 141 6.38 19.50 -5.16
C PRO A 141 7.20 19.34 -3.88
N VAL A 142 8.45 18.95 -4.02
CA VAL A 142 9.46 18.93 -2.95
C VAL A 142 10.41 20.08 -3.16
N VAL A 143 10.35 21.08 -2.30
CA VAL A 143 11.14 22.30 -2.38
C VAL A 143 12.35 22.22 -1.47
N LYS A 144 13.53 22.46 -2.02
CA LYS A 144 14.80 22.50 -1.28
C LYS A 144 15.43 23.89 -1.36
N MET A 145 15.96 24.29 -0.22
CA MET A 145 16.85 25.47 -0.11
C MET A 145 18.22 24.97 0.33
N ALA A 146 19.26 25.29 -0.43
CA ALA A 146 20.57 24.73 -0.16
C ALA A 146 21.30 25.46 0.97
N SER A 147 21.91 24.68 1.85
CA SER A 147 22.67 25.14 3.02
C SER A 147 23.95 25.89 2.71
N HIS A 148 24.54 25.58 1.57
CA HIS A 148 25.86 26.07 1.20
C HIS A 148 25.80 27.08 0.07
N SER A 149 24.61 27.55 -0.29
CA SER A 149 24.44 28.57 -1.31
C SER A 149 24.64 29.94 -0.69
N GLU A 150 25.52 30.73 -1.27
CA GLU A 150 25.63 32.18 -0.99
C GLU A 150 24.38 32.95 -1.44
N ASN A 151 23.51 32.29 -2.24
CA ASN A 151 22.28 32.87 -2.76
C ASN A 151 21.02 32.21 -2.12
N PRO A 152 20.55 32.78 -0.98
CA PRO A 152 19.34 32.25 -0.29
C PRO A 152 18.05 32.47 -1.11
N ASN A 153 18.14 33.15 -2.25
CA ASN A 153 17.00 33.48 -3.09
C ASN A 153 16.68 32.39 -4.14
N SER A 154 17.47 31.34 -4.24
CA SER A 154 17.21 30.25 -5.18
C SER A 154 16.50 29.09 -4.53
N LEU A 155 15.59 28.46 -5.28
CA LEU A 155 14.86 27.23 -4.90
C LEU A 155 15.15 26.15 -5.90
N LEU A 156 15.34 24.92 -5.40
CA LEU A 156 15.28 23.72 -6.21
C LEU A 156 13.97 23.00 -5.91
N ILE A 157 13.25 22.63 -6.94
CA ILE A 157 11.97 21.95 -6.80
C ILE A 157 12.00 20.64 -7.59
N PHE A 158 11.70 19.56 -6.91
CA PHE A 158 11.45 18.26 -7.52
C PHE A 158 9.94 18.05 -7.55
N ASN A 159 9.37 17.93 -8.73
CA ASN A 159 7.96 17.57 -8.90
C ASN A 159 7.85 16.06 -8.97
N ILE A 160 7.32 15.45 -7.95
CA ILE A 160 7.07 14.00 -7.90
C ILE A 160 5.71 13.72 -8.53
N SER A 161 5.68 12.90 -9.58
CA SER A 161 4.43 12.45 -10.20
C SER A 161 3.69 11.48 -9.29
N LEU A 162 2.46 11.81 -8.91
CA LEU A 162 1.63 10.92 -8.08
C LEU A 162 1.30 9.61 -8.81
N GLU A 163 1.04 9.68 -10.11
CA GLU A 163 0.75 8.51 -10.94
C GLU A 163 1.94 7.55 -11.00
N LYS A 164 3.14 8.07 -11.27
CA LYS A 164 4.35 7.24 -11.34
C LYS A 164 4.72 6.64 -9.99
N LEU A 165 4.63 7.45 -8.92
CA LEU A 165 4.85 7.01 -7.55
C LEU A 165 3.89 5.87 -7.19
N MET A 166 2.62 6.01 -7.53
CA MET A 166 1.63 4.97 -7.31
C MET A 166 1.91 3.71 -8.14
N LYS A 167 2.25 3.88 -9.42
CA LYS A 167 2.58 2.77 -10.31
C LYS A 167 3.79 1.96 -9.84
N ALA A 168 4.79 2.62 -9.23
CA ALA A 168 5.97 1.96 -8.68
C ALA A 168 5.62 1.04 -7.49
N HIS A 169 4.64 1.40 -6.68
CA HIS A 169 4.35 0.71 -5.40
C HIS A 169 3.04 -0.09 -5.39
N ALA A 170 2.08 0.21 -6.27
CA ALA A 170 0.75 -0.44 -6.28
C ALA A 170 0.63 -1.59 -7.28
N THR A 171 1.69 -2.34 -7.52
CA THR A 171 1.73 -3.41 -8.54
C THR A 171 1.07 -4.72 -8.10
N SER A 172 0.51 -4.82 -6.89
CA SER A 172 -0.04 -6.08 -6.40
C SER A 172 -1.41 -6.39 -7.00
N LYS A 173 -1.70 -7.69 -7.16
CA LYS A 173 -3.00 -8.22 -7.62
C LYS A 173 -4.18 -7.72 -6.78
N TYR A 174 -3.91 -7.28 -5.54
CA TYR A 174 -4.92 -6.81 -4.59
C TYR A 174 -5.30 -5.34 -4.78
N THR A 175 -4.57 -4.60 -5.63
CA THR A 175 -4.82 -3.19 -5.93
C THR A 175 -5.45 -2.95 -7.30
N ALA A 176 -5.77 -4.01 -8.05
CA ALA A 176 -6.20 -3.92 -9.46
C ALA A 176 -7.45 -3.05 -9.67
N ASN A 177 -8.39 -3.03 -8.72
CA ASN A 177 -9.62 -2.23 -8.81
C ASN A 177 -9.69 -1.16 -7.70
N THR A 178 -8.54 -0.83 -7.13
CA THR A 178 -8.42 0.11 -6.01
C THR A 178 -8.15 1.50 -6.55
N SER A 179 -8.75 2.50 -5.94
CA SER A 179 -8.54 3.91 -6.31
C SER A 179 -7.73 4.61 -5.22
N PHE A 180 -6.63 5.24 -5.61
CA PHE A 180 -5.70 5.91 -4.71
C PHE A 180 -5.76 7.42 -4.89
N TRP A 181 -5.87 8.13 -3.79
CA TRP A 181 -6.03 9.57 -3.76
C TRP A 181 -5.15 10.20 -2.68
N PHE A 182 -4.60 11.36 -3.01
CA PHE A 182 -4.06 12.27 -2.03
C PHE A 182 -5.10 13.34 -1.70
N VAL A 183 -5.17 13.74 -0.46
CA VAL A 183 -6.09 14.77 0.00
C VAL A 183 -5.31 15.86 0.70
N ASN A 184 -5.40 17.08 0.21
CA ASN A 184 -4.96 18.24 0.96
C ASN A 184 -5.98 18.51 2.08
N LYS A 185 -5.58 18.34 3.33
CA LYS A 185 -6.48 18.49 4.48
C LYS A 185 -6.95 19.93 4.67
N LYS A 186 -6.10 20.91 4.32
CA LYS A 186 -6.40 22.34 4.50
C LYS A 186 -7.49 22.79 3.55
N ASP A 187 -7.36 22.45 2.28
CA ASP A 187 -8.25 22.90 1.21
C ASP A 187 -9.34 21.88 0.87
N LYS A 188 -9.30 20.69 1.51
CA LYS A 188 -10.18 19.55 1.25
C LYS A 188 -10.21 19.10 -0.22
N LYS A 189 -9.11 19.31 -0.94
CA LYS A 189 -8.98 18.93 -2.35
C LYS A 189 -8.43 17.53 -2.51
N PHE A 190 -8.99 16.80 -3.47
CA PHE A 190 -8.61 15.44 -3.83
C PHE A 190 -7.77 15.43 -5.10
N TYR A 191 -6.68 14.68 -5.08
CA TYR A 191 -5.77 14.49 -6.20
C TYR A 191 -5.63 13.01 -6.49
N PHE A 192 -6.11 12.61 -7.67
CA PHE A 192 -6.04 11.21 -8.10
C PHE A 192 -4.58 10.80 -8.31
N ALA A 193 -4.17 9.71 -7.66
CA ALA A 193 -2.81 9.19 -7.75
C ALA A 193 -2.71 8.00 -8.71
N GLY A 194 -3.74 7.16 -8.78
CA GLY A 194 -3.72 6.00 -9.67
C GLY A 194 -4.78 4.95 -9.31
N GLY A 195 -4.79 3.87 -10.09
CA GLY A 195 -5.78 2.82 -9.99
C GLY A 195 -7.05 3.12 -10.77
N ASP A 196 -8.17 2.53 -10.41
CA ASP A 196 -9.46 2.78 -11.04
C ASP A 196 -10.00 4.15 -10.62
N TYR A 197 -10.29 4.99 -11.61
CA TYR A 197 -10.87 6.30 -11.32
C TYR A 197 -12.31 6.16 -10.80
N ILE A 198 -12.56 6.72 -9.63
CA ILE A 198 -13.91 6.92 -9.08
C ILE A 198 -14.18 8.40 -8.96
N SER A 199 -15.38 8.83 -9.32
CA SER A 199 -15.80 10.20 -9.07
C SER A 199 -16.03 10.39 -7.57
N ILE A 200 -15.25 11.29 -6.97
CA ILE A 200 -15.37 11.61 -5.54
C ILE A 200 -16.06 12.96 -5.42
N ASP A 201 -17.17 13.00 -4.67
CA ASP A 201 -17.78 14.24 -4.25
C ASP A 201 -16.93 14.89 -3.14
N GLU A 202 -16.70 16.20 -3.21
CA GLU A 202 -15.99 16.96 -2.17
C GLU A 202 -16.64 16.78 -0.77
N LYS A 203 -17.94 16.48 -0.72
CA LYS A 203 -18.68 16.15 0.52
C LYS A 203 -18.28 14.81 1.14
N ILE A 204 -17.42 14.04 0.52
CA ILE A 204 -16.97 12.76 1.07
C ILE A 204 -16.29 12.94 2.43
N LEU A 205 -15.54 14.05 2.62
CA LEU A 205 -14.89 14.37 3.89
C LEU A 205 -15.88 14.67 5.04
N ASP A 206 -17.12 14.95 4.71
CA ASP A 206 -18.19 15.08 5.72
C ASP A 206 -18.72 13.71 6.17
N LYS A 207 -18.53 12.68 5.32
CA LYS A 207 -18.96 11.29 5.56
C LYS A 207 -17.84 10.39 6.08
N ILE A 208 -16.58 10.76 5.84
CA ILE A 208 -15.40 9.98 6.22
C ILE A 208 -14.53 10.77 7.20
N THR A 209 -14.22 10.16 8.34
CA THR A 209 -13.36 10.76 9.36
C THR A 209 -11.90 10.42 9.07
N LEU A 210 -11.02 11.42 9.04
CA LEU A 210 -9.57 11.24 8.84
C LEU A 210 -8.87 10.45 9.95
N GLU A 211 -9.51 10.35 11.11
CA GLU A 211 -8.97 9.67 12.30
C GLU A 211 -9.20 8.15 12.29
N LYS A 212 -10.17 7.68 11.50
CA LYS A 212 -10.46 6.24 11.40
C LYS A 212 -9.70 5.63 10.25
N GLN A 213 -8.84 4.69 10.57
CA GLN A 213 -8.01 3.98 9.62
C GLN A 213 -8.81 3.22 8.54
N MET A 214 -10.04 2.79 8.86
CA MET A 214 -10.91 2.04 7.96
C MET A 214 -12.37 2.41 8.15
N GLN A 215 -13.06 2.69 7.06
CA GLN A 215 -14.47 3.10 7.05
C GLN A 215 -15.19 2.54 5.83
N ASN A 216 -16.52 2.38 5.94
CA ASN A 216 -17.36 2.03 4.80
C ASN A 216 -17.94 3.31 4.18
N TYR A 217 -17.89 3.39 2.86
CA TYR A 217 -18.46 4.48 2.07
C TYR A 217 -19.35 3.93 0.96
N SER A 218 -20.42 4.62 0.66
CA SER A 218 -21.25 4.35 -0.53
C SER A 218 -21.31 5.60 -1.38
N ASP A 219 -20.99 5.45 -2.67
CA ASP A 219 -21.11 6.54 -3.64
C ASP A 219 -22.59 6.78 -4.00
N ASP A 220 -22.86 7.85 -4.75
CA ASP A 220 -24.20 8.24 -5.16
C ASP A 220 -24.85 7.22 -6.13
N SER A 221 -24.07 6.35 -6.74
CA SER A 221 -24.54 5.23 -7.56
C SER A 221 -24.88 3.97 -6.73
N GLY A 222 -24.70 4.02 -5.42
CA GLY A 222 -24.95 2.92 -4.50
C GLY A 222 -23.81 1.88 -4.45
N ARG A 223 -22.66 2.13 -5.11
CA ARG A 223 -21.49 1.26 -5.00
C ARG A 223 -20.84 1.43 -3.64
N LYS A 224 -20.49 0.31 -3.02
CA LYS A 224 -19.92 0.28 -1.67
C LYS A 224 -18.41 0.09 -1.72
N TYR A 225 -17.72 0.90 -0.95
CA TYR A 225 -16.26 0.88 -0.81
C TYR A 225 -15.87 0.72 0.65
N CYS A 226 -14.80 -0.02 0.87
CA CYS A 226 -13.99 0.09 2.06
C CYS A 226 -12.97 1.20 1.82
N VAL A 227 -12.93 2.20 2.67
CA VAL A 227 -12.02 3.34 2.56
C VAL A 227 -10.98 3.23 3.66
N LEU A 228 -9.71 3.14 3.25
CA LEU A 228 -8.58 3.21 4.15
C LEU A 228 -8.01 4.64 4.10
N THR A 229 -7.72 5.19 5.26
CA THR A 229 -7.16 6.53 5.40
C THR A 229 -5.88 6.49 6.19
N LYS A 230 -4.86 7.20 5.73
CA LYS A 230 -3.61 7.41 6.45
C LYS A 230 -3.25 8.88 6.42
N SER A 231 -3.20 9.47 7.59
CA SER A 231 -2.74 10.84 7.76
C SER A 231 -1.22 10.87 7.80
N VAL A 232 -0.60 11.64 6.91
CA VAL A 232 0.84 11.89 6.98
C VAL A 232 1.06 13.04 7.97
N SER A 233 1.81 12.78 9.01
CA SER A 233 2.27 13.77 9.98
C SER A 233 3.78 13.59 10.12
N PRO A 234 4.58 14.63 10.08
CA PRO A 234 4.51 15.75 11.00
C PRO A 234 4.62 17.13 10.34
N SER A 235 4.05 18.10 11.01
CA SER A 235 4.29 19.55 11.10
C SER A 235 4.39 20.45 9.87
N LEU A 236 4.61 19.97 8.64
CA LEU A 236 4.67 20.81 7.43
C LEU A 236 3.79 20.29 6.28
N MET A 237 3.06 19.22 6.50
CA MET A 237 2.31 18.53 5.46
C MET A 237 0.89 18.23 5.89
N ASP A 238 -0.03 18.98 5.32
CA ASP A 238 -1.47 18.79 5.56
C ASP A 238 -2.10 17.93 4.48
N TYR A 239 -1.54 16.73 4.25
CA TYR A 239 -2.18 15.79 3.35
C TYR A 239 -2.43 14.42 3.99
N ALA A 240 -3.34 13.68 3.39
CA ALA A 240 -3.65 12.31 3.76
C ALA A 240 -3.77 11.45 2.50
N TYR A 241 -3.54 10.17 2.67
CA TYR A 241 -3.82 9.15 1.65
C TYR A 241 -5.22 8.59 1.87
N PHE A 242 -5.92 8.38 0.75
CA PHE A 242 -7.19 7.69 0.72
C PHE A 242 -7.12 6.56 -0.29
N VAL A 243 -7.57 5.40 0.14
CA VAL A 243 -7.67 4.22 -0.72
C VAL A 243 -9.09 3.71 -0.69
N PHE A 244 -9.71 3.65 -1.86
CA PHE A 244 -11.06 3.13 -2.03
C PHE A 244 -10.98 1.74 -2.62
N ILE A 245 -11.42 0.74 -1.87
CA ILE A 245 -11.44 -0.66 -2.27
C ILE A 245 -12.90 -1.07 -2.45
N PRO A 246 -13.34 -1.49 -3.65
CA PRO A 246 -14.70 -1.97 -3.84
C PRO A 246 -14.99 -3.17 -2.93
N ILE A 247 -16.05 -3.10 -2.12
CA ILE A 247 -16.41 -4.21 -1.20
C ILE A 247 -16.68 -5.50 -1.98
N LYS A 248 -17.24 -5.39 -3.19
CA LYS A 248 -17.47 -6.53 -4.07
C LYS A 248 -16.19 -7.32 -4.39
N ASP A 249 -15.05 -6.64 -4.50
CA ASP A 249 -13.77 -7.30 -4.77
C ASP A 249 -13.21 -7.96 -3.51
N ILE A 250 -13.43 -7.36 -2.36
CA ILE A 250 -13.15 -7.97 -1.06
C ILE A 250 -13.95 -9.26 -0.93
N ASP A 251 -15.26 -9.21 -1.15
CA ASP A 251 -16.15 -10.36 -1.07
C ASP A 251 -15.76 -11.47 -2.06
N LYS A 252 -15.41 -11.12 -3.29
CA LYS A 252 -14.93 -12.06 -4.31
C LYS A 252 -13.64 -12.75 -3.90
N THR A 253 -12.71 -12.01 -3.31
CA THR A 253 -11.43 -12.56 -2.85
C THR A 253 -11.63 -13.45 -1.63
N VAL A 254 -12.44 -13.02 -0.66
CA VAL A 254 -12.80 -13.80 0.53
C VAL A 254 -13.50 -15.10 0.13
N SER A 255 -14.50 -15.04 -0.74
CA SER A 255 -15.21 -16.25 -1.20
C SER A 255 -14.30 -17.20 -1.95
N GLY A 256 -13.38 -16.70 -2.77
CA GLY A 256 -12.38 -17.50 -3.47
C GLY A 256 -11.43 -18.25 -2.54
N VAL A 257 -10.95 -17.61 -1.47
CA VAL A 257 -10.08 -18.26 -0.46
C VAL A 257 -10.89 -19.24 0.37
N THR A 258 -12.09 -18.87 0.81
CA THR A 258 -12.98 -19.74 1.56
C THR A 258 -13.29 -21.01 0.77
N PHE A 259 -13.59 -20.89 -0.53
CA PHE A 259 -13.84 -22.03 -1.40
C PHE A 259 -12.63 -22.96 -1.50
N LYS A 260 -11.41 -22.43 -1.63
CA LYS A 260 -10.18 -23.24 -1.64
C LYS A 260 -9.97 -23.98 -0.32
N ILE A 261 -10.22 -23.34 0.82
CA ILE A 261 -10.10 -23.95 2.15
C ILE A 261 -11.13 -25.08 2.30
N VAL A 262 -12.37 -24.87 1.87
CA VAL A 262 -13.41 -25.88 1.90
C VAL A 262 -13.02 -27.10 1.06
N ILE A 263 -12.55 -26.89 -0.18
CA ILE A 263 -12.07 -27.97 -1.04
C ILE A 263 -10.94 -28.75 -0.37
N LEU A 264 -9.93 -28.04 0.15
CA LEU A 264 -8.80 -28.68 0.82
C LEU A 264 -9.26 -29.50 2.03
N SER A 265 -10.19 -28.96 2.83
CA SER A 265 -10.76 -29.68 3.98
C SER A 265 -11.51 -30.94 3.57
N VAL A 266 -12.25 -30.90 2.46
CA VAL A 266 -12.94 -32.05 1.90
C VAL A 266 -11.92 -33.10 1.41
N ILE A 267 -10.85 -32.70 0.74
CA ILE A 267 -9.79 -33.62 0.29
C ILE A 267 -9.13 -34.33 1.49
N ILE A 268 -8.79 -33.58 2.54
CA ILE A 268 -8.18 -34.09 3.75
C ILE A 268 -9.14 -35.10 4.43
N TYR A 269 -10.43 -34.77 4.52
CA TYR A 269 -11.44 -35.61 5.08
C TYR A 269 -11.57 -36.94 4.30
N LEU A 270 -11.64 -36.87 2.96
CA LEU A 270 -11.70 -38.06 2.10
C LEU A 270 -10.45 -38.94 2.24
N ALA A 271 -9.25 -38.30 2.31
CA ALA A 271 -8.02 -39.05 2.55
C ALA A 271 -8.04 -39.76 3.92
N PHE A 272 -8.53 -39.08 4.96
CA PHE A 272 -8.68 -39.68 6.27
C PHE A 272 -9.66 -40.89 6.26
N VAL A 273 -10.82 -40.74 5.61
CA VAL A 273 -11.80 -41.84 5.45
C VAL A 273 -11.17 -43.00 4.71
N LEU A 274 -10.39 -42.76 3.66
CA LEU A 274 -9.71 -43.81 2.90
C LEU A 274 -8.69 -44.56 3.77
N VAL A 275 -7.90 -43.85 4.57
CA VAL A 275 -6.95 -44.46 5.52
C VAL A 275 -7.69 -45.37 6.55
N VAL A 276 -8.80 -44.84 7.10
CA VAL A 276 -9.60 -45.60 8.06
C VAL A 276 -10.18 -46.88 7.41
N LEU A 277 -10.66 -46.79 6.16
CA LEU A 277 -11.16 -47.95 5.42
C LEU A 277 -10.04 -48.98 5.14
N LEU A 278 -8.85 -48.52 4.76
CA LEU A 278 -7.71 -49.44 4.55
C LEU A 278 -7.32 -50.17 5.84
N ILE A 279 -7.25 -49.44 6.96
CA ILE A 279 -6.98 -50.07 8.27
C ILE A 279 -8.07 -51.07 8.64
N ALA A 280 -9.33 -50.68 8.44
CA ALA A 280 -10.47 -51.59 8.76
C ALA A 280 -10.49 -52.86 7.90
N THR A 281 -10.12 -52.75 6.61
CA THR A 281 -10.03 -53.93 5.72
C THR A 281 -8.86 -54.84 6.09
N ASP A 282 -7.69 -54.25 6.43
CA ASP A 282 -6.49 -54.98 6.84
C ASP A 282 -6.74 -55.72 8.19
N MET A 283 -7.30 -55.03 9.17
CA MET A 283 -7.68 -55.62 10.44
C MET A 283 -8.77 -56.68 10.27
N GLY A 284 -9.75 -56.45 9.40
CA GLY A 284 -10.80 -57.42 9.10
C GLY A 284 -10.23 -58.70 8.48
N GLY A 285 -9.25 -58.59 7.58
CA GLY A 285 -8.51 -59.70 7.02
C GLY A 285 -7.75 -60.54 8.08
N SER A 286 -7.02 -59.82 8.95
CA SER A 286 -6.24 -60.43 10.03
C SER A 286 -7.13 -61.13 11.07
N ILE A 287 -8.28 -60.55 11.40
CA ILE A 287 -9.28 -61.18 12.32
C ILE A 287 -9.91 -62.42 11.65
N ALA A 288 -10.24 -62.35 10.38
CA ALA A 288 -10.80 -63.49 9.64
C ALA A 288 -9.80 -64.65 9.53
N GLU A 289 -8.48 -64.37 9.40
CA GLU A 289 -7.45 -65.43 9.44
C GLU A 289 -7.27 -66.03 10.83
N LEU A 290 -7.40 -65.26 11.89
CA LEU A 290 -7.33 -65.76 13.27
C LEU A 290 -8.55 -66.62 13.69
N VAL A 291 -9.70 -66.33 13.09
CA VAL A 291 -10.95 -67.06 13.37
C VAL A 291 -11.09 -68.30 12.51
N LYS A 292 -10.40 -68.39 11.36
CA LYS A 292 -10.45 -69.60 10.48
C LYS A 292 -10.05 -70.92 11.13
N PRO A 293 -9.05 -71.02 12.03
CA PRO A 293 -8.71 -72.26 12.68
C PRO A 293 -9.68 -72.69 13.84
N LEU A 294 -10.50 -71.77 14.30
CA LEU A 294 -11.52 -72.01 15.28
C LEU A 294 -12.77 -72.53 14.54
N ASN A 295 -12.84 -73.78 14.27
CA ASN A 295 -14.01 -74.49 13.71
C ASN A 295 -15.24 -74.21 14.58
N PHE A 296 -15.83 -73.03 14.48
CA PHE A 296 -17.17 -72.80 15.03
C PHE A 296 -18.20 -73.38 14.10
N THR A 297 -18.64 -74.63 14.42
CA THR A 297 -19.78 -75.29 13.82
C THR A 297 -21.11 -74.79 14.39
N GLU A 298 -21.17 -73.63 14.92
CA GLU A 298 -22.42 -73.00 15.33
C GLU A 298 -22.53 -71.57 14.66
N GLN A 299 -23.70 -71.40 14.05
CA GLN A 299 -24.10 -70.06 13.50
C GLN A 299 -24.13 -69.04 14.63
N VAL A 300 -22.97 -68.34 14.85
CA VAL A 300 -22.97 -67.15 15.64
C VAL A 300 -23.61 -66.08 14.78
N GLU A 301 -24.83 -65.72 15.16
CA GLU A 301 -25.55 -64.65 14.48
C GLU A 301 -24.68 -63.39 14.43
N MET A 302 -24.58 -62.76 13.25
CA MET A 302 -23.89 -61.48 13.01
C MET A 302 -24.25 -60.38 14.05
N SER A 303 -25.43 -60.53 14.66
CA SER A 303 -25.93 -59.63 15.73
C SER A 303 -25.09 -59.67 17.01
N GLU A 304 -24.46 -60.80 17.34
CA GLU A 304 -23.61 -60.93 18.54
C GLU A 304 -22.24 -60.28 18.33
N ILE A 305 -21.70 -60.41 17.13
CA ILE A 305 -20.43 -59.69 16.75
C ILE A 305 -20.62 -58.16 16.83
N PHE A 306 -21.75 -57.64 16.35
CA PHE A 306 -22.08 -56.23 16.46
C PHE A 306 -22.29 -55.81 17.93
N LYS A 307 -22.84 -56.63 18.79
CA LYS A 307 -22.98 -56.35 20.23
C LYS A 307 -21.64 -56.27 20.96
N VAL A 308 -20.70 -57.15 20.62
CA VAL A 308 -19.36 -57.17 21.23
C VAL A 308 -18.56 -55.96 20.73
N THR A 309 -18.60 -55.66 19.43
CA THR A 309 -17.94 -54.50 18.84
C THR A 309 -18.51 -53.20 19.42
N GLY A 310 -19.81 -53.12 19.64
CA GLY A 310 -20.48 -51.99 20.29
C GLY A 310 -20.09 -51.79 21.76
N LYS A 311 -19.83 -52.87 22.50
CA LYS A 311 -19.32 -52.80 23.87
C LYS A 311 -17.87 -52.33 23.90
N ILE A 312 -17.00 -52.85 23.04
CA ILE A 312 -15.60 -52.42 22.92
C ILE A 312 -15.52 -50.95 22.55
N SER A 313 -16.32 -50.48 21.58
CA SER A 313 -16.38 -49.08 21.20
C SER A 313 -16.81 -48.16 22.34
N LYS A 314 -17.77 -48.56 23.16
CA LYS A 314 -18.20 -47.80 24.36
C LYS A 314 -17.13 -47.74 25.44
N GLU A 315 -16.42 -48.83 25.69
CA GLU A 315 -15.31 -48.82 26.65
C GLU A 315 -14.13 -47.97 26.15
N PHE A 316 -13.83 -48.04 24.87
CA PHE A 316 -12.78 -47.18 24.28
C PHE A 316 -13.13 -45.72 24.37
N SER A 317 -14.38 -45.32 24.11
CA SER A 317 -14.88 -43.97 24.30
C SER A 317 -14.77 -43.49 25.74
N LYS A 318 -15.05 -44.34 26.69
CA LYS A 318 -14.94 -44.08 28.13
C LYS A 318 -13.48 -43.83 28.56
N ILE A 319 -12.55 -44.66 28.07
CA ILE A 319 -11.11 -44.52 28.33
C ILE A 319 -10.57 -43.22 27.72
N LEU A 320 -11.04 -42.82 26.54
CA LEU A 320 -10.69 -41.56 25.91
C LEU A 320 -11.20 -40.34 26.68
N GLU A 321 -12.40 -40.42 27.23
CA GLU A 321 -13.00 -39.37 28.04
C GLU A 321 -12.29 -39.24 29.40
N GLU A 322 -11.92 -40.34 30.05
CA GLU A 322 -11.13 -40.37 31.29
C GLU A 322 -9.70 -39.83 31.09
N ASN A 323 -9.04 -40.18 29.96
CA ASN A 323 -7.73 -39.61 29.60
C ASN A 323 -7.79 -38.12 29.28
N SER A 324 -8.87 -37.65 28.65
CA SER A 324 -9.09 -36.23 28.40
C SER A 324 -9.31 -35.41 29.67
N SER A 325 -10.02 -35.99 30.66
CA SER A 325 -10.22 -35.31 31.95
C SER A 325 -8.95 -35.28 32.80
N MET A 326 -8.16 -36.35 32.81
CA MET A 326 -6.85 -36.39 33.50
C MET A 326 -5.86 -35.39 32.89
N ASN A 327 -5.83 -35.23 31.58
CA ASN A 327 -4.97 -34.22 30.94
C ASN A 327 -5.42 -32.79 31.24
N LYS A 328 -6.71 -32.54 31.40
CA LYS A 328 -7.22 -31.22 31.84
C LYS A 328 -6.87 -30.92 33.29
N GLU A 329 -7.00 -31.90 34.22
CA GLU A 329 -6.61 -31.73 35.62
C GLU A 329 -5.10 -31.47 35.76
N LYS A 330 -4.26 -32.20 34.99
CA LYS A 330 -2.83 -32.02 35.00
C LYS A 330 -2.43 -30.61 34.50
N MET A 331 -3.09 -30.15 33.44
CA MET A 331 -2.87 -28.81 32.88
C MET A 331 -3.29 -27.69 33.86
N ILE A 332 -4.40 -27.90 34.60
CA ILE A 332 -4.86 -26.96 35.63
C ILE A 332 -3.89 -26.93 36.83
N THR A 333 -3.38 -28.07 37.23
CA THR A 333 -2.42 -28.18 38.33
C THR A 333 -1.08 -27.55 38.00
N ASP A 334 -0.61 -27.69 36.75
CA ASP A 334 0.62 -27.06 36.27
C ASP A 334 0.50 -25.52 36.13
N VAL A 335 -0.72 -25.01 35.88
CA VAL A 335 -0.99 -23.56 35.82
C VAL A 335 -1.13 -22.91 37.21
N ILE A 336 -1.55 -23.68 38.20
CA ILE A 336 -1.70 -23.17 39.59
C ILE A 336 -0.37 -23.18 40.35
N ASN A 337 0.58 -24.06 39.98
CA ASN A 337 1.87 -24.20 40.65
C ASN A 337 3.03 -23.42 40.04
N ASN A 338 2.79 -22.62 38.98
CA ASN A 338 3.69 -21.61 38.41
C ASN A 338 3.14 -20.19 38.59
#